data_40c049348b8e521ff9ec228346d31f39
#
_entry.id   40c049348b8e521ff9ec228346d31f39
#
_cell.length_a   1.000
_cell.length_b   1.000
_cell.length_c   1.000
_cell.angle_alpha   90.00
_cell.angle_beta   90.00
_cell.angle_gamma   90.00
#
_symmetry.space_group_name_H-M   'P 1'
#
loop_
_entity.id
_entity.type
_entity.pdbx_description
1 polymer ?
#
loop_
_entity_poly.entity_id
_entity_poly.type
_entity_poly.pdbx_seq_one_letter_code
_entity_poly.pdbx_strand_id
1 'polypeptide(L)'
;MEEIIFHYNGNIISISCTSAQKMEDICSIFSKKINKNVESLTFFYGENKLNLEKTFDEIKKENKINVKVCENDNNICTKCEEILKNKLTILKGQIEEVIQDINNKKDIIDINSHLKEIIDNIDKDIKKKINQFNQIKVQEIPKNINDIKSDKKNKSEIQPSKNEIICIYDKQDKEILLLHNFRYLKSLNPEDKKFYEESKNSINGENIDIYINDKKIDFNHIYTSEEKGEIKVKFIFNKILTTTHDMFTNCINLKSIDLSSFNSSKVTNTGFMFYNCPSLEFINFSSFNTENVDNMNCMFYGCSKLKSINLSSFITSKVYNINSMFAGCSSLRSIDLSTFDTKKVRNMQFLFARCLSLISIDLSSFDTSNINKNENLGGMFIECNLLKIENIKINNSGKKILDDLIKCRKKS
;
A
#
# COMPACT_ATOMS: atom_id res chain seq x y z
N MET A 1 -26.42 -9.69 33.72
CA MET A 1 -25.34 -10.13 32.84
C MET A 1 -24.86 -8.89 32.11
N GLU A 2 -23.59 -8.66 32.07
CA GLU A 2 -22.96 -7.52 31.46
C GLU A 2 -22.38 -7.93 30.11
N GLU A 3 -22.02 -6.98 29.24
CA GLU A 3 -21.60 -7.28 27.88
C GLU A 3 -20.30 -6.53 27.55
N ILE A 4 -19.33 -7.29 27.00
CA ILE A 4 -18.10 -6.73 26.43
C ILE A 4 -18.16 -6.84 24.92
N ILE A 5 -17.88 -5.75 24.26
CA ILE A 5 -17.83 -5.65 22.80
C ILE A 5 -16.37 -5.65 22.36
N PHE A 6 -15.96 -6.68 21.63
CA PHE A 6 -14.62 -6.80 21.06
C PHE A 6 -14.62 -6.35 19.60
N HIS A 7 -13.74 -5.44 19.26
CA HIS A 7 -13.47 -4.98 17.91
C HIS A 7 -12.20 -5.63 17.39
N TYR A 8 -12.34 -6.54 16.42
CA TYR A 8 -11.24 -7.32 15.87
C TYR A 8 -11.37 -7.45 14.36
N ASN A 9 -10.36 -6.97 13.61
CA ASN A 9 -10.30 -7.03 12.13
C ASN A 9 -11.60 -6.58 11.44
N GLY A 10 -12.18 -5.46 11.90
CA GLY A 10 -13.44 -4.91 11.38
C GLY A 10 -14.71 -5.62 11.84
N ASN A 11 -14.61 -6.72 12.57
CA ASN A 11 -15.74 -7.43 13.15
C ASN A 11 -16.02 -6.98 14.57
N ILE A 12 -17.30 -7.05 14.96
CA ILE A 12 -17.76 -6.76 16.31
C ILE A 12 -18.26 -8.08 16.92
N ILE A 13 -17.65 -8.49 18.04
CA ILE A 13 -18.00 -9.73 18.73
C ILE A 13 -18.36 -9.40 20.18
N SER A 14 -19.58 -9.73 20.56
CA SER A 14 -20.09 -9.52 21.91
C SER A 14 -19.93 -10.78 22.76
N ILE A 15 -19.53 -10.59 24.01
CA ILE A 15 -19.39 -11.64 25.03
C ILE A 15 -20.10 -11.20 26.30
N SER A 16 -21.06 -11.99 26.74
CA SER A 16 -21.74 -11.78 28.01
C SER A 16 -20.86 -12.28 29.16
N CYS A 17 -20.77 -11.49 30.23
CA CYS A 17 -19.97 -11.80 31.40
C CYS A 17 -20.65 -11.40 32.72
N THR A 18 -20.06 -11.77 33.84
CA THR A 18 -20.45 -11.30 35.17
C THR A 18 -19.45 -10.28 35.69
N SER A 19 -19.89 -9.42 36.60
CA SER A 19 -19.04 -8.35 37.20
C SER A 19 -17.77 -8.88 37.84
N ALA A 20 -17.84 -10.09 38.46
CA ALA A 20 -16.73 -10.73 39.16
C ALA A 20 -15.78 -11.51 38.23
N GLN A 21 -16.14 -11.69 36.95
CA GLN A 21 -15.34 -12.49 36.03
C GLN A 21 -14.05 -11.73 35.65
N LYS A 22 -12.91 -12.45 35.66
CA LYS A 22 -11.63 -11.89 35.26
C LYS A 22 -11.59 -11.62 33.77
N MET A 23 -10.90 -10.56 33.37
CA MET A 23 -10.71 -10.23 31.95
C MET A 23 -9.93 -11.30 31.20
N GLU A 24 -9.05 -12.03 31.85
CA GLU A 24 -8.32 -13.15 31.29
C GLU A 24 -9.27 -14.24 30.75
N ASP A 25 -10.26 -14.64 31.55
CA ASP A 25 -11.26 -15.64 31.18
C ASP A 25 -12.13 -15.16 30.02
N ILE A 26 -12.53 -13.88 30.05
CA ILE A 26 -13.37 -13.27 29.02
C ILE A 26 -12.60 -13.17 27.68
N CYS A 27 -11.34 -12.76 27.73
CA CYS A 27 -10.46 -12.71 26.55
C CYS A 27 -10.14 -14.10 26.00
N SER A 28 -10.07 -15.12 26.87
CA SER A 28 -9.94 -16.53 26.46
C SER A 28 -11.19 -17.03 25.74
N ILE A 29 -12.40 -16.67 26.19
CA ILE A 29 -13.66 -16.97 25.49
C ILE A 29 -13.68 -16.31 24.11
N PHE A 30 -13.26 -15.04 24.02
CA PHE A 30 -13.15 -14.31 22.76
C PHE A 30 -12.17 -15.01 21.80
N SER A 31 -10.96 -15.34 22.27
CA SER A 31 -9.92 -15.98 21.46
C SER A 31 -10.37 -17.32 20.86
N LYS A 32 -11.12 -18.13 21.66
CA LYS A 32 -11.74 -19.36 21.17
C LYS A 32 -12.79 -19.11 20.09
N LYS A 33 -13.60 -18.04 20.21
CA LYS A 33 -14.61 -17.70 19.19
C LYS A 33 -13.98 -17.33 17.83
N ILE A 34 -12.79 -16.74 17.81
CA ILE A 34 -12.07 -16.37 16.59
C ILE A 34 -11.03 -17.41 16.16
N ASN A 35 -10.94 -18.55 16.87
CA ASN A 35 -9.97 -19.63 16.62
C ASN A 35 -8.51 -19.17 16.62
N LYS A 36 -8.13 -18.34 17.61
CA LYS A 36 -6.77 -17.83 17.82
C LYS A 36 -6.29 -18.18 19.23
N ASN A 37 -4.96 -18.25 19.44
CA ASN A 37 -4.38 -18.35 20.78
C ASN A 37 -4.48 -16.98 21.48
N VAL A 38 -4.95 -16.96 22.74
CA VAL A 38 -5.05 -15.71 23.52
C VAL A 38 -3.69 -15.01 23.68
N GLU A 39 -2.60 -15.77 23.79
CA GLU A 39 -1.24 -15.25 23.88
C GLU A 39 -0.77 -14.53 22.61
N SER A 40 -1.39 -14.83 21.45
CA SER A 40 -1.11 -14.13 20.18
C SER A 40 -1.89 -12.84 20.02
N LEU A 41 -2.67 -12.42 21.04
CA LEU A 41 -3.55 -11.27 20.99
C LEU A 41 -3.18 -10.24 22.07
N THR A 42 -3.29 -8.98 21.74
CA THR A 42 -3.22 -7.86 22.69
C THR A 42 -4.56 -7.15 22.74
N PHE A 43 -5.05 -6.89 23.93
CA PHE A 43 -6.36 -6.30 24.19
C PHE A 43 -6.18 -4.87 24.74
N PHE A 44 -6.99 -3.93 24.26
CA PHE A 44 -6.95 -2.53 24.65
C PHE A 44 -8.35 -2.03 25.06
N TYR A 45 -8.42 -1.30 26.18
CA TYR A 45 -9.59 -0.54 26.58
C TYR A 45 -9.26 0.97 26.52
N GLY A 46 -9.89 1.67 25.61
CA GLY A 46 -9.48 3.00 25.23
C GLY A 46 -8.06 3.00 24.64
N GLU A 47 -7.16 3.80 25.21
CA GLU A 47 -5.75 3.89 24.77
C GLU A 47 -4.81 2.98 25.57
N ASN A 48 -5.30 2.31 26.62
CA ASN A 48 -4.48 1.52 27.54
C ASN A 48 -4.58 0.02 27.23
N LYS A 49 -3.44 -0.68 27.37
CA LYS A 49 -3.43 -2.14 27.35
C LYS A 49 -4.26 -2.67 28.52
N LEU A 50 -5.16 -3.61 28.20
CA LEU A 50 -6.06 -4.20 29.18
C LEU A 50 -5.28 -5.03 30.20
N ASN A 51 -5.49 -4.79 31.49
CA ASN A 51 -4.94 -5.64 32.53
C ASN A 51 -5.85 -6.87 32.70
N LEU A 52 -5.35 -8.04 32.27
CA LEU A 52 -6.10 -9.28 32.23
C LEU A 52 -6.34 -9.90 33.64
N GLU A 53 -5.55 -9.49 34.65
CA GLU A 53 -5.71 -9.97 36.04
C GLU A 53 -6.91 -9.32 36.76
N LYS A 54 -7.38 -8.17 36.26
CA LYS A 54 -8.51 -7.44 36.83
C LYS A 54 -9.84 -8.07 36.47
N THR A 55 -10.83 -7.90 37.33
CA THR A 55 -12.23 -8.26 37.05
C THR A 55 -12.88 -7.23 36.15
N PHE A 56 -14.02 -7.59 35.55
CA PHE A 56 -14.82 -6.67 34.74
C PHE A 56 -15.20 -5.41 35.56
N ASP A 57 -15.58 -5.58 36.83
CA ASP A 57 -16.02 -4.51 37.72
C ASP A 57 -14.90 -3.48 38.03
N GLU A 58 -13.65 -3.94 38.07
CA GLU A 58 -12.48 -3.07 38.31
C GLU A 58 -12.08 -2.25 37.10
N ILE A 59 -12.56 -2.61 35.90
CA ILE A 59 -12.18 -1.95 34.64
C ILE A 59 -13.29 -1.08 34.10
N LYS A 60 -14.55 -1.43 34.34
CA LYS A 60 -15.70 -0.72 33.77
C LYS A 60 -15.83 0.72 34.31
N LYS A 61 -16.11 1.65 33.40
CA LYS A 61 -16.62 3.00 33.69
C LYS A 61 -18.12 3.11 33.35
N GLU A 62 -18.64 2.22 32.53
CA GLU A 62 -20.03 2.12 32.04
C GLU A 62 -20.44 0.67 31.91
N ASN A 63 -21.73 0.40 31.75
CA ASN A 63 -22.29 -0.97 31.63
C ASN A 63 -21.88 -1.72 30.35
N LYS A 64 -21.19 -1.07 29.42
CA LYS A 64 -20.61 -1.65 28.22
C LYS A 64 -19.16 -1.24 28.08
N ILE A 65 -18.29 -2.23 27.83
CA ILE A 65 -16.87 -1.98 27.56
C ILE A 65 -16.59 -2.33 26.10
N ASN A 66 -15.96 -1.39 25.37
CA ASN A 66 -15.46 -1.62 24.03
C ASN A 66 -13.96 -1.97 24.12
N VAL A 67 -13.59 -3.18 23.69
CA VAL A 67 -12.21 -3.66 23.70
C VAL A 67 -11.72 -3.78 22.25
N LYS A 68 -10.64 -3.06 21.94
CA LYS A 68 -9.92 -3.22 20.66
C LYS A 68 -8.93 -4.37 20.80
N VAL A 69 -8.93 -5.29 19.83
CA VAL A 69 -8.04 -6.45 19.82
C VAL A 69 -7.10 -6.37 18.63
N CYS A 70 -5.81 -6.58 18.89
CA CYS A 70 -4.75 -6.62 17.88
C CYS A 70 -4.01 -7.95 17.98
N GLU A 71 -3.57 -8.52 16.86
CA GLU A 71 -2.65 -9.65 16.87
C GLU A 71 -1.25 -9.18 17.29
N ASN A 72 -0.51 -10.02 18.01
CA ASN A 72 0.80 -9.67 18.57
C ASN A 72 1.88 -9.45 17.49
N ASP A 73 1.65 -9.94 16.27
CA ASP A 73 2.48 -9.60 15.10
C ASP A 73 2.39 -8.10 14.75
N ASN A 74 1.41 -7.38 15.33
CA ASN A 74 1.24 -5.92 15.29
C ASN A 74 1.83 -5.18 16.52
N ASN A 75 2.72 -5.79 17.32
CA ASN A 75 3.51 -5.09 18.36
C ASN A 75 4.32 -3.90 17.76
N ILE A 76 4.50 -3.91 16.48
CA ILE A 76 5.02 -2.82 15.66
C ILE A 76 4.08 -1.61 15.68
N CYS A 77 2.77 -1.80 15.69
CA CYS A 77 1.79 -0.71 15.60
C CYS A 77 1.69 0.10 16.92
N THR A 78 1.71 -0.55 18.08
CA THR A 78 1.65 0.16 19.38
C THR A 78 2.90 0.96 19.67
N LYS A 79 4.08 0.40 19.34
CA LYS A 79 5.35 1.13 19.48
C LYS A 79 5.46 2.29 18.49
N CYS A 80 4.89 2.14 17.28
CA CYS A 80 4.77 3.22 16.30
C CYS A 80 3.77 4.29 16.73
N GLU A 81 2.63 3.92 17.32
CA GLU A 81 1.65 4.87 17.87
C GLU A 81 2.22 5.68 19.03
N GLU A 82 2.96 5.06 19.95
CA GLU A 82 3.62 5.74 21.06
C GLU A 82 4.73 6.67 20.57
N ILE A 83 5.52 6.24 19.59
CA ILE A 83 6.54 7.06 18.93
C ILE A 83 5.89 8.25 18.21
N LEU A 84 4.76 8.05 17.53
CA LEU A 84 4.02 9.10 16.83
C LEU A 84 3.39 10.09 17.83
N LYS A 85 2.81 9.62 18.96
CA LYS A 85 2.27 10.49 20.03
C LYS A 85 3.35 11.37 20.65
N ASN A 86 4.50 10.79 20.99
CA ASN A 86 5.62 11.53 21.55
C ASN A 86 6.17 12.58 20.57
N LYS A 87 6.22 12.24 19.26
CA LYS A 87 6.65 13.21 18.24
C LYS A 87 5.63 14.31 18.00
N LEU A 88 4.33 13.98 18.01
CA LEU A 88 3.29 14.99 17.89
C LEU A 88 3.34 16.01 19.02
N THR A 89 3.69 15.57 20.22
CA THR A 89 3.87 16.46 21.41
C THR A 89 5.08 17.38 21.23
N ILE A 90 6.20 16.84 20.73
CA ILE A 90 7.41 17.62 20.42
C ILE A 90 7.11 18.65 19.31
N LEU A 91 6.43 18.23 18.25
CA LEU A 91 6.04 19.11 17.13
C LEU A 91 5.12 20.24 17.57
N LYS A 92 4.16 19.95 18.47
CA LYS A 92 3.28 20.98 19.05
C LYS A 92 4.09 22.04 19.80
N GLY A 93 5.05 21.61 20.64
CA GLY A 93 5.93 22.54 21.35
C GLY A 93 6.75 23.43 20.40
N GLN A 94 7.32 22.85 19.35
CA GLN A 94 8.09 23.58 18.33
C GLN A 94 7.22 24.57 17.52
N ILE A 95 5.97 24.21 17.21
CA ILE A 95 5.01 25.11 16.56
C ILE A 95 4.64 26.27 17.50
N GLU A 96 4.49 26.01 18.80
CA GLU A 96 4.22 27.05 19.82
C GLU A 96 5.38 28.03 19.91
N GLU A 97 6.65 27.57 19.84
CA GLU A 97 7.83 28.45 19.78
C GLU A 97 7.81 29.35 18.54
N VAL A 98 7.50 28.81 17.36
CA VAL A 98 7.39 29.60 16.12
C VAL A 98 6.24 30.63 16.21
N ILE A 99 5.10 30.24 16.78
CA ILE A 99 3.98 31.18 17.01
C ILE A 99 4.42 32.30 17.94
N GLN A 100 5.23 32.01 18.95
CA GLN A 100 5.77 32.99 19.86
C GLN A 100 6.77 33.94 19.17
N ASP A 101 7.60 33.45 18.28
CA ASP A 101 8.50 34.23 17.41
C ASP A 101 7.73 35.17 16.46
N ILE A 102 6.63 34.69 15.89
CA ILE A 102 5.71 35.53 15.07
C ILE A 102 5.07 36.61 15.91
N ASN A 103 4.59 36.30 17.11
CA ASN A 103 3.96 37.24 18.02
C ASN A 103 4.95 38.28 18.50
N ASN A 104 6.23 37.94 18.62
CA ASN A 104 7.32 38.86 19.04
C ASN A 104 7.83 39.71 17.87
N LYS A 105 7.20 39.63 16.66
CA LYS A 105 7.57 40.39 15.46
C LYS A 105 9.04 40.20 15.02
N LYS A 106 9.57 38.99 15.17
CA LYS A 106 10.87 38.63 14.61
C LYS A 106 10.86 38.71 13.08
N ASP A 107 12.04 38.93 12.48
CA ASP A 107 12.19 39.07 11.06
C ASP A 107 11.75 37.76 10.36
N ILE A 108 11.06 37.88 9.22
CA ILE A 108 10.55 36.74 8.44
C ILE A 108 11.68 35.77 8.03
N ILE A 109 12.90 36.28 7.84
CA ILE A 109 14.09 35.49 7.51
C ILE A 109 14.46 34.57 8.67
N ASP A 110 14.43 35.07 9.92
CA ASP A 110 14.74 34.29 11.10
C ASP A 110 13.70 33.22 11.38
N ILE A 111 12.42 33.54 11.20
CA ILE A 111 11.31 32.59 11.35
C ILE A 111 11.42 31.46 10.31
N ASN A 112 11.75 31.77 9.05
CA ASN A 112 11.93 30.79 8.01
C ASN A 112 13.16 29.89 8.25
N SER A 113 14.25 30.43 8.82
CA SER A 113 15.43 29.65 9.17
C SER A 113 15.13 28.68 10.33
N HIS A 114 14.39 29.11 11.33
CA HIS A 114 13.96 28.30 12.46
C HIS A 114 12.99 27.17 12.02
N LEU A 115 12.01 27.47 11.17
CA LEU A 115 11.12 26.47 10.59
C LEU A 115 11.88 25.42 9.76
N LYS A 116 12.88 25.84 9.00
CA LYS A 116 13.71 24.93 8.21
C LYS A 116 14.52 23.98 9.11
N GLU A 117 15.09 24.49 10.18
CA GLU A 117 15.82 23.67 11.16
C GLU A 117 14.93 22.64 11.81
N ILE A 118 13.69 23.01 12.18
CA ILE A 118 12.68 22.11 12.74
C ILE A 118 12.36 20.98 11.76
N ILE A 119 12.13 21.29 10.48
CA ILE A 119 11.82 20.33 9.44
C ILE A 119 12.99 19.37 9.22
N ASP A 120 14.23 19.88 9.15
CA ASP A 120 15.43 19.05 8.92
C ASP A 120 15.70 18.11 10.13
N ASN A 121 15.43 18.56 11.36
CA ASN A 121 15.54 17.73 12.56
C ASN A 121 14.47 16.62 12.59
N ILE A 122 13.24 16.91 12.18
CA ILE A 122 12.15 15.93 12.08
C ILE A 122 12.51 14.85 11.04
N ASP A 123 13.00 15.25 9.86
CA ASP A 123 13.42 14.33 8.80
C ASP A 123 14.57 13.41 9.24
N LYS A 124 15.58 13.97 9.93
CA LYS A 124 16.72 13.21 10.44
C LYS A 124 16.31 12.18 11.50
N ASP A 125 15.40 12.55 12.36
CA ASP A 125 14.86 11.69 13.41
C ASP A 125 13.96 10.58 12.86
N ILE A 126 13.14 10.87 11.85
CA ILE A 126 12.31 9.87 11.15
C ILE A 126 13.21 8.83 10.48
N LYS A 127 14.23 9.28 9.73
CA LYS A 127 15.22 8.40 9.09
C LYS A 127 15.97 7.52 10.10
N LYS A 128 16.40 8.08 11.24
CA LYS A 128 17.05 7.34 12.31
C LYS A 128 16.16 6.24 12.89
N LYS A 129 14.87 6.52 13.07
CA LYS A 129 13.92 5.56 13.64
C LYS A 129 13.51 4.47 12.63
N ILE A 130 13.37 4.81 11.36
CA ILE A 130 13.16 3.82 10.29
C ILE A 130 14.35 2.85 10.24
N ASN A 131 15.59 3.36 10.34
CA ASN A 131 16.79 2.51 10.36
C ASN A 131 16.86 1.63 11.61
N GLN A 132 16.51 2.14 12.79
CA GLN A 132 16.41 1.33 14.02
C GLN A 132 15.35 0.24 13.88
N PHE A 133 14.23 0.55 13.26
CA PHE A 133 13.16 -0.39 12.99
C PHE A 133 13.59 -1.52 12.03
N ASN A 134 14.31 -1.18 10.97
CA ASN A 134 14.87 -2.14 10.04
C ASN A 134 15.94 -3.03 10.68
N GLN A 135 16.72 -2.50 11.64
CA GLN A 135 17.70 -3.28 12.40
C GLN A 135 17.06 -4.27 13.38
N ILE A 136 15.92 -3.91 14.00
CA ILE A 136 15.16 -4.80 14.89
C ILE A 136 14.61 -5.99 14.07
N LYS A 137 14.12 -5.75 12.85
CA LYS A 137 13.67 -6.81 11.94
C LYS A 137 14.77 -7.80 11.55
N VAL A 138 16.02 -7.35 11.47
CA VAL A 138 17.19 -8.19 11.12
C VAL A 138 17.69 -9.02 12.32
N GLN A 139 17.47 -8.57 13.56
CA GLN A 139 17.91 -9.29 14.77
C GLN A 139 16.97 -10.41 15.22
N GLU A 140 15.72 -10.42 14.77
CA GLU A 140 14.71 -11.45 15.10
C GLU A 140 14.70 -12.64 14.12
N ILE A 141 15.61 -12.68 13.14
CA ILE A 141 15.79 -13.86 12.30
C ILE A 141 16.76 -14.82 13.03
N PRO A 142 16.34 -16.04 13.40
CA PRO A 142 17.22 -17.01 14.06
C PRO A 142 18.44 -17.33 13.20
N LYS A 143 19.65 -17.14 13.76
CA LYS A 143 20.92 -17.47 13.12
C LYS A 143 21.22 -18.97 13.08
N ASN A 144 20.27 -19.83 12.74
CA ASN A 144 20.56 -21.27 12.63
C ASN A 144 19.82 -21.91 11.46
N ILE A 145 20.37 -21.69 10.24
CA ILE A 145 19.99 -22.49 9.05
C ILE A 145 20.78 -23.83 8.99
N ASN A 146 21.75 -24.08 9.89
CA ASN A 146 22.61 -25.26 9.80
C ASN A 146 22.17 -26.49 10.64
N ASP A 147 21.12 -26.39 11.48
CA ASP A 147 20.68 -27.50 12.33
C ASP A 147 19.46 -28.27 11.81
N ILE A 148 18.98 -27.99 10.58
CA ILE A 148 17.87 -28.75 9.96
C ILE A 148 18.39 -29.80 8.98
N LYS A 149 19.39 -30.59 9.39
CA LYS A 149 19.82 -31.77 8.64
C LYS A 149 19.87 -33.05 9.47
N SER A 150 18.93 -33.26 10.35
CA SER A 150 18.71 -34.61 10.90
C SER A 150 17.36 -34.71 11.63
N ASP A 151 16.24 -34.74 10.90
CA ASP A 151 15.06 -35.47 11.35
C ASP A 151 14.11 -35.68 10.15
N LYS A 152 14.43 -36.71 9.39
CA LYS A 152 13.48 -37.33 8.46
C LYS A 152 12.53 -38.20 9.25
N LYS A 153 11.44 -37.64 9.77
CA LYS A 153 10.15 -38.34 10.03
C LYS A 153 9.20 -37.38 10.80
N ASN A 154 8.54 -36.53 10.05
CA ASN A 154 7.16 -36.12 10.31
C ASN A 154 6.82 -35.11 9.20
N LYS A 155 6.21 -35.62 8.12
CA LYS A 155 5.53 -34.78 7.15
C LYS A 155 4.26 -34.22 7.83
N SER A 156 4.37 -33.10 8.52
CA SER A 156 3.25 -32.19 8.65
C SER A 156 3.12 -31.48 7.29
N GLU A 157 2.03 -31.71 6.60
CA GLU A 157 1.66 -30.99 5.40
C GLU A 157 1.72 -29.48 5.69
N ILE A 158 2.76 -28.83 5.19
CA ILE A 158 2.79 -27.37 5.07
C ILE A 158 1.67 -27.07 4.07
N GLN A 159 0.54 -26.56 4.58
CA GLN A 159 -0.51 -26.02 3.70
C GLN A 159 0.14 -25.00 2.77
N PRO A 160 0.00 -25.10 1.44
CA PRO A 160 0.56 -24.13 0.53
C PRO A 160 0.03 -22.75 0.90
N SER A 161 0.94 -21.76 1.03
CA SER A 161 0.57 -20.37 1.28
C SER A 161 -0.53 -19.98 0.30
N LYS A 162 -1.66 -19.47 0.80
CA LYS A 162 -2.80 -19.08 -0.02
C LYS A 162 -2.32 -18.09 -1.08
N ASN A 163 -2.49 -18.43 -2.36
CA ASN A 163 -2.21 -17.53 -3.48
C ASN A 163 -3.50 -16.79 -3.83
N GLU A 164 -3.75 -15.67 -3.13
CA GLU A 164 -5.03 -14.96 -3.24
C GLU A 164 -4.85 -13.43 -3.28
N ILE A 165 -5.81 -12.77 -3.93
CA ILE A 165 -5.98 -11.31 -3.93
C ILE A 165 -7.36 -11.00 -3.35
N ILE A 166 -7.43 -10.01 -2.45
CA ILE A 166 -8.68 -9.52 -1.88
C ILE A 166 -8.94 -8.10 -2.36
N CYS A 167 -10.12 -7.87 -2.93
CA CYS A 167 -10.54 -6.59 -3.46
C CYS A 167 -11.83 -6.12 -2.80
N ILE A 168 -11.97 -4.80 -2.63
CA ILE A 168 -13.24 -4.15 -2.31
C ILE A 168 -13.66 -3.32 -3.54
N TYR A 169 -14.86 -3.54 -4.01
CA TYR A 169 -15.49 -2.76 -5.07
C TYR A 169 -16.65 -1.96 -4.51
N ASP A 170 -16.78 -0.71 -4.93
CA ASP A 170 -17.95 0.13 -4.65
C ASP A 170 -18.94 -0.02 -5.80
N LYS A 171 -19.92 -0.91 -5.60
CA LYS A 171 -20.92 -1.26 -6.62
C LYS A 171 -22.09 -0.30 -6.56
N GLN A 172 -22.16 0.62 -7.50
CA GLN A 172 -23.27 1.56 -7.68
C GLN A 172 -24.18 1.16 -8.85
N ASP A 173 -23.59 0.52 -9.86
CA ASP A 173 -24.28 0.07 -11.07
C ASP A 173 -24.70 -1.40 -10.95
N LYS A 174 -25.66 -1.82 -11.77
CA LYS A 174 -26.10 -3.22 -11.86
C LYS A 174 -24.95 -4.16 -12.22
N GLU A 175 -24.07 -3.74 -13.12
CA GLU A 175 -22.91 -4.50 -13.59
C GLU A 175 -21.62 -3.80 -13.21
N ILE A 176 -20.65 -4.56 -12.71
CA ILE A 176 -19.29 -4.08 -12.47
C ILE A 176 -18.26 -5.03 -13.09
N LEU A 177 -17.16 -4.44 -13.55
CA LEU A 177 -16.01 -5.21 -14.04
C LEU A 177 -15.14 -5.62 -12.85
N LEU A 178 -14.96 -6.93 -12.65
CA LEU A 178 -14.11 -7.51 -11.59
C LEU A 178 -12.67 -7.69 -12.07
N LEU A 179 -12.51 -8.15 -13.31
CA LEU A 179 -11.23 -8.36 -13.99
C LEU A 179 -11.36 -7.87 -15.42
N HIS A 180 -10.26 -7.44 -16.02
CA HIS A 180 -10.27 -6.99 -17.42
C HIS A 180 -10.85 -8.07 -18.36
N ASN A 181 -11.77 -7.67 -19.24
CA ASN A 181 -12.54 -8.61 -20.07
C ASN A 181 -12.00 -8.84 -21.48
N PHE A 182 -10.82 -8.31 -21.78
CA PHE A 182 -10.08 -8.54 -23.03
C PHE A 182 -10.87 -8.36 -24.34
N ARG A 183 -11.79 -7.37 -24.40
CA ARG A 183 -12.67 -7.17 -25.58
C ARG A 183 -12.03 -6.42 -26.76
N TYR A 184 -10.86 -5.78 -26.57
CA TYR A 184 -10.30 -4.81 -27.53
C TYR A 184 -9.08 -5.28 -28.32
N LEU A 185 -8.94 -6.59 -28.60
CA LEU A 185 -7.79 -7.20 -29.31
C LEU A 185 -7.48 -6.64 -30.70
N LYS A 186 -8.47 -6.04 -31.40
CA LYS A 186 -8.33 -5.74 -32.82
C LYS A 186 -7.52 -4.50 -33.17
N SER A 187 -7.25 -3.61 -32.21
CA SER A 187 -6.61 -2.31 -32.42
C SER A 187 -5.17 -2.21 -31.87
N LEU A 188 -4.62 -3.30 -31.32
CA LEU A 188 -3.31 -3.29 -30.67
C LEU A 188 -2.17 -3.52 -31.68
N ASN A 189 -1.02 -2.88 -31.43
CA ASN A 189 0.21 -3.19 -32.16
C ASN A 189 0.70 -4.62 -31.81
N PRO A 190 1.63 -5.23 -32.59
CA PRO A 190 2.04 -6.62 -32.40
C PRO A 190 2.65 -6.93 -31.02
N GLU A 191 3.38 -5.99 -30.40
CA GLU A 191 3.99 -6.18 -29.08
C GLU A 191 2.94 -6.16 -27.98
N ASP A 192 2.04 -5.18 -27.98
CA ASP A 192 0.93 -5.08 -27.04
C ASP A 192 -0.01 -6.29 -27.19
N LYS A 193 -0.23 -6.77 -28.41
CA LYS A 193 -1.05 -7.94 -28.67
C LYS A 193 -0.49 -9.20 -27.99
N LYS A 194 0.83 -9.39 -27.99
CA LYS A 194 1.48 -10.51 -27.29
C LYS A 194 1.19 -10.48 -25.80
N PHE A 195 1.42 -9.36 -25.13
CA PHE A 195 1.17 -9.21 -23.68
C PHE A 195 -0.31 -9.41 -23.34
N TYR A 196 -1.19 -8.92 -24.18
CA TYR A 196 -2.62 -9.06 -24.02
C TYR A 196 -3.09 -10.52 -24.16
N GLU A 197 -2.54 -11.29 -25.10
CA GLU A 197 -2.82 -12.73 -25.25
C GLU A 197 -2.28 -13.52 -24.05
N GLU A 198 -1.07 -13.21 -23.55
CA GLU A 198 -0.50 -13.82 -22.35
C GLU A 198 -1.41 -13.57 -21.13
N SER A 199 -1.88 -12.35 -20.95
CA SER A 199 -2.79 -11.97 -19.85
C SER A 199 -4.12 -12.70 -19.97
N LYS A 200 -4.73 -12.73 -21.16
CA LYS A 200 -5.98 -13.43 -21.41
C LYS A 200 -5.87 -14.93 -21.12
N ASN A 201 -4.75 -15.55 -21.48
CA ASN A 201 -4.50 -16.97 -21.21
C ASN A 201 -4.22 -17.24 -19.70
N SER A 202 -3.82 -16.24 -18.96
CA SER A 202 -3.54 -16.34 -17.53
C SER A 202 -4.79 -16.04 -16.66
N ILE A 203 -5.64 -15.13 -17.11
CA ILE A 203 -6.83 -14.63 -16.37
C ILE A 203 -8.09 -15.31 -16.93
N ASN A 204 -8.34 -16.53 -16.48
CA ASN A 204 -9.48 -17.34 -16.91
C ASN A 204 -9.96 -18.29 -15.80
N GLY A 205 -11.08 -18.96 -16.01
CA GLY A 205 -11.72 -19.83 -15.02
C GLY A 205 -10.96 -21.12 -14.69
N GLU A 206 -9.96 -21.51 -15.47
CA GLU A 206 -9.08 -22.63 -15.11
C GLU A 206 -8.02 -22.23 -14.08
N ASN A 207 -7.64 -20.95 -14.09
CA ASN A 207 -6.55 -20.42 -13.28
C ASN A 207 -7.02 -19.69 -12.05
N ILE A 208 -8.28 -19.19 -12.02
CA ILE A 208 -8.77 -18.29 -10.98
C ILE A 208 -10.17 -18.70 -10.52
N ASP A 209 -10.31 -18.95 -9.22
CA ASP A 209 -11.61 -19.05 -8.55
C ASP A 209 -12.02 -17.70 -8.01
N ILE A 210 -13.28 -17.32 -8.17
CA ILE A 210 -13.84 -16.05 -7.71
C ILE A 210 -14.83 -16.30 -6.57
N TYR A 211 -14.68 -15.51 -5.48
CA TYR A 211 -15.61 -15.50 -4.35
C TYR A 211 -16.11 -14.08 -4.13
N ILE A 212 -17.43 -13.93 -3.97
CA ILE A 212 -18.07 -12.66 -3.60
C ILE A 212 -18.71 -12.83 -2.23
N ASN A 213 -18.30 -11.98 -1.28
CA ASN A 213 -18.74 -12.09 0.12
C ASN A 213 -18.62 -13.55 0.65
N ASP A 214 -17.47 -14.17 0.36
CA ASP A 214 -17.07 -15.55 0.73
C ASP A 214 -17.89 -16.68 0.05
N LYS A 215 -18.78 -16.34 -0.89
CA LYS A 215 -19.51 -17.33 -1.71
C LYS A 215 -18.84 -17.50 -3.06
N LYS A 216 -18.45 -18.74 -3.42
CA LYS A 216 -17.89 -19.06 -4.74
C LYS A 216 -18.92 -18.81 -5.83
N ILE A 217 -18.47 -18.19 -6.92
CA ILE A 217 -19.25 -17.98 -8.13
C ILE A 217 -18.54 -18.57 -9.34
N ASP A 218 -19.28 -18.78 -10.44
CA ASP A 218 -18.68 -19.14 -11.71
C ASP A 218 -17.77 -17.99 -12.21
N PHE A 219 -16.66 -18.36 -12.85
CA PHE A 219 -15.72 -17.37 -13.37
C PHE A 219 -16.41 -16.46 -14.37
N ASN A 220 -16.41 -15.16 -14.08
CA ASN A 220 -16.84 -14.12 -15.00
C ASN A 220 -16.04 -12.85 -14.75
N HIS A 221 -15.71 -12.14 -15.81
CA HIS A 221 -15.06 -10.83 -15.71
C HIS A 221 -16.02 -9.74 -15.20
N ILE A 222 -17.32 -9.94 -15.35
CA ILE A 222 -18.37 -8.99 -14.96
C ILE A 222 -19.25 -9.65 -13.89
N TYR A 223 -19.52 -8.93 -12.81
CA TYR A 223 -20.48 -9.32 -11.80
C TYR A 223 -21.74 -8.48 -11.92
N THR A 224 -22.89 -9.15 -11.94
CA THR A 224 -24.22 -8.55 -12.05
C THR A 224 -25.03 -8.83 -10.79
N SER A 225 -25.58 -7.81 -10.16
CA SER A 225 -26.48 -7.91 -9.01
C SER A 225 -27.29 -6.62 -8.90
N GLU A 226 -28.49 -6.70 -8.35
CA GLU A 226 -29.33 -5.52 -8.03
C GLU A 226 -28.87 -4.82 -6.73
N GLU A 227 -28.14 -5.53 -5.85
CA GLU A 227 -27.63 -4.97 -4.61
C GLU A 227 -26.56 -3.90 -4.89
N LYS A 228 -26.61 -2.79 -4.15
CA LYS A 228 -25.63 -1.71 -4.18
C LYS A 228 -24.77 -1.70 -2.92
N GLY A 229 -23.64 -1.04 -2.98
CA GLY A 229 -22.70 -0.86 -1.87
C GLY A 229 -21.39 -1.58 -2.06
N GLU A 230 -20.63 -1.71 -0.97
CA GLU A 230 -19.32 -2.37 -1.02
C GLU A 230 -19.48 -3.88 -1.09
N ILE A 231 -18.76 -4.50 -2.01
CA ILE A 231 -18.64 -5.95 -2.12
C ILE A 231 -17.18 -6.36 -1.95
N LYS A 232 -16.96 -7.44 -1.20
CA LYS A 232 -15.67 -8.09 -1.05
C LYS A 232 -15.53 -9.18 -2.10
N VAL A 233 -14.52 -9.06 -2.94
CA VAL A 233 -14.18 -10.06 -3.96
C VAL A 233 -12.84 -10.67 -3.63
N LYS A 234 -12.79 -12.00 -3.58
CA LYS A 234 -11.55 -12.75 -3.38
C LYS A 234 -11.28 -13.61 -4.62
N PHE A 235 -10.09 -13.45 -5.16
CA PHE A 235 -9.55 -14.24 -6.26
C PHE A 235 -8.56 -15.24 -5.69
N ILE A 236 -8.75 -16.53 -5.92
CA ILE A 236 -7.80 -17.59 -5.56
C ILE A 236 -7.16 -18.10 -6.83
N PHE A 237 -5.84 -18.08 -6.88
CA PHE A 237 -5.06 -18.47 -8.05
C PHE A 237 -4.58 -19.91 -7.92
N ASN A 238 -5.02 -20.75 -8.84
CA ASN A 238 -4.67 -22.18 -8.92
C ASN A 238 -3.26 -22.41 -9.51
N LYS A 239 -2.68 -21.36 -10.11
CA LYS A 239 -1.32 -21.35 -10.69
C LYS A 239 -0.57 -20.08 -10.30
N ILE A 240 0.76 -20.16 -10.30
CA ILE A 240 1.61 -18.96 -10.16
C ILE A 240 1.63 -18.27 -11.52
N LEU A 241 1.14 -17.02 -11.56
CA LEU A 241 1.09 -16.22 -12.78
C LEU A 241 2.49 -15.72 -13.18
N THR A 242 2.73 -15.61 -14.48
CA THR A 242 3.94 -14.97 -15.04
C THR A 242 3.73 -13.52 -15.43
N THR A 243 2.47 -13.10 -15.54
CA THR A 243 2.09 -11.73 -15.85
C THR A 243 0.84 -11.30 -15.06
N THR A 244 0.79 -10.04 -14.66
CA THR A 244 -0.42 -9.37 -14.17
C THR A 244 -0.81 -8.20 -15.06
N HIS A 245 -0.24 -8.16 -16.27
CA HIS A 245 -0.54 -7.14 -17.27
C HIS A 245 -2.05 -7.07 -17.53
N ASP A 246 -2.63 -5.88 -17.53
CA ASP A 246 -4.07 -5.63 -17.73
C ASP A 246 -5.03 -6.22 -16.69
N MET A 247 -4.58 -6.89 -15.62
CA MET A 247 -5.46 -7.69 -14.75
C MET A 247 -6.69 -6.92 -14.26
N PHE A 248 -6.53 -5.68 -13.84
CA PHE A 248 -7.61 -4.82 -13.33
C PHE A 248 -7.86 -3.59 -14.21
N THR A 249 -7.39 -3.61 -15.46
CA THR A 249 -7.61 -2.50 -16.41
C THR A 249 -9.11 -2.17 -16.53
N ASN A 250 -9.44 -0.87 -16.37
CA ASN A 250 -10.81 -0.34 -16.40
C ASN A 250 -11.76 -0.87 -15.30
N CYS A 251 -11.24 -1.44 -14.20
CA CYS A 251 -12.05 -1.77 -13.04
C CYS A 251 -12.44 -0.49 -12.29
N ILE A 252 -13.33 0.31 -12.86
CA ILE A 252 -13.67 1.66 -12.41
C ILE A 252 -14.27 1.71 -11.01
N ASN A 253 -14.85 0.61 -10.55
CA ASN A 253 -15.45 0.47 -9.22
C ASN A 253 -14.49 -0.13 -8.17
N LEU A 254 -13.25 -0.52 -8.55
CA LEU A 254 -12.25 -1.06 -7.62
C LEU A 254 -11.81 0.03 -6.64
N LYS A 255 -12.12 -0.15 -5.35
CA LYS A 255 -11.83 0.82 -4.28
C LYS A 255 -10.53 0.51 -3.54
N SER A 256 -10.31 -0.76 -3.18
CA SER A 256 -9.08 -1.19 -2.55
C SER A 256 -8.70 -2.61 -2.94
N ILE A 257 -7.39 -2.91 -2.82
CA ILE A 257 -6.85 -4.23 -3.14
C ILE A 257 -5.74 -4.62 -2.17
N ASP A 258 -5.77 -5.86 -1.71
CA ASP A 258 -4.74 -6.49 -0.90
C ASP A 258 -4.05 -7.60 -1.68
N LEU A 259 -2.76 -7.40 -1.96
CA LEU A 259 -1.87 -8.31 -2.68
C LEU A 259 -0.88 -9.04 -1.75
N SER A 260 -1.03 -8.88 -0.43
CA SER A 260 -0.08 -9.45 0.55
C SER A 260 0.00 -10.97 0.55
N SER A 261 -1.04 -11.65 0.06
CA SER A 261 -1.09 -13.11 -0.08
C SER A 261 -0.96 -13.60 -1.52
N PHE A 262 -0.67 -12.70 -2.47
CA PHE A 262 -0.50 -13.07 -3.87
C PHE A 262 0.94 -13.46 -4.18
N ASN A 263 1.13 -14.64 -4.79
CA ASN A 263 2.44 -15.11 -5.21
C ASN A 263 2.85 -14.50 -6.55
N SER A 264 3.57 -13.39 -6.50
CA SER A 264 4.10 -12.67 -7.66
C SER A 264 5.53 -13.07 -8.07
N SER A 265 6.10 -14.14 -7.48
CA SER A 265 7.52 -14.50 -7.65
C SER A 265 7.94 -14.77 -9.12
N LYS A 266 7.00 -15.12 -10.00
CA LYS A 266 7.25 -15.35 -11.44
C LYS A 266 6.75 -14.22 -12.32
N VAL A 267 6.18 -13.15 -11.76
CA VAL A 267 5.64 -12.04 -12.55
C VAL A 267 6.78 -11.25 -13.17
N THR A 268 6.74 -11.11 -14.50
CA THR A 268 7.72 -10.33 -15.27
C THR A 268 7.14 -9.01 -15.80
N ASN A 269 5.81 -8.94 -15.98
CA ASN A 269 5.16 -7.77 -16.53
C ASN A 269 3.94 -7.35 -15.68
N THR A 270 3.95 -6.11 -15.20
CA THR A 270 2.85 -5.48 -14.44
C THR A 270 2.24 -4.28 -15.18
N GLY A 271 2.60 -4.10 -16.45
CA GLY A 271 2.07 -3.00 -17.26
C GLY A 271 0.54 -3.00 -17.25
N PHE A 272 -0.06 -1.82 -17.21
CA PHE A 272 -1.51 -1.61 -17.21
C PHE A 272 -2.29 -2.31 -16.08
N MET A 273 -1.64 -2.90 -15.07
CA MET A 273 -2.33 -3.71 -14.06
C MET A 273 -3.52 -2.99 -13.43
N PHE A 274 -3.41 -1.70 -13.17
CA PHE A 274 -4.48 -0.85 -12.61
C PHE A 274 -4.81 0.34 -13.53
N TYR A 275 -4.62 0.17 -14.83
CA TYR A 275 -4.91 1.22 -15.79
C TYR A 275 -6.37 1.64 -15.71
N ASN A 276 -6.61 2.95 -15.53
CA ASN A 276 -7.93 3.56 -15.45
C ASN A 276 -8.82 2.93 -14.35
N CYS A 277 -8.29 2.85 -13.13
CA CYS A 277 -9.03 2.50 -11.92
C CYS A 277 -9.30 3.78 -11.08
N PRO A 278 -10.21 4.67 -11.48
CA PRO A 278 -10.37 5.99 -10.89
C PRO A 278 -10.87 5.96 -9.44
N SER A 279 -11.52 4.88 -9.00
CA SER A 279 -12.01 4.71 -7.63
C SER A 279 -10.96 4.13 -6.67
N LEU A 280 -9.78 3.72 -7.16
CA LEU A 280 -8.76 3.06 -6.37
C LEU A 280 -8.13 4.04 -5.37
N GLU A 281 -8.31 3.76 -4.07
CA GLU A 281 -7.84 4.58 -2.96
C GLU A 281 -6.68 3.96 -2.21
N PHE A 282 -6.63 2.61 -2.12
CA PHE A 282 -5.65 1.87 -1.33
C PHE A 282 -5.17 0.59 -2.02
N ILE A 283 -3.86 0.34 -1.95
CA ILE A 283 -3.21 -0.88 -2.46
C ILE A 283 -2.20 -1.38 -1.41
N ASN A 284 -2.31 -2.65 -1.03
CA ASN A 284 -1.32 -3.31 -0.16
C ASN A 284 -0.36 -4.16 -1.00
N PHE A 285 0.88 -3.71 -1.15
CA PHE A 285 1.96 -4.39 -1.84
C PHE A 285 2.97 -5.06 -0.90
N SER A 286 2.68 -5.23 0.40
CA SER A 286 3.69 -5.62 1.41
C SER A 286 4.47 -6.89 1.09
N SER A 287 3.89 -7.84 0.34
CA SER A 287 4.55 -9.09 -0.10
C SER A 287 4.65 -9.22 -1.63
N PHE A 288 4.32 -8.17 -2.37
CA PHE A 288 4.37 -8.21 -3.84
C PHE A 288 5.82 -8.13 -4.32
N ASN A 289 6.33 -9.25 -4.85
CA ASN A 289 7.70 -9.36 -5.35
C ASN A 289 7.80 -8.85 -6.79
N THR A 290 8.62 -7.83 -7.01
CA THR A 290 8.88 -7.24 -8.34
C THR A 290 10.29 -7.55 -8.87
N GLU A 291 11.06 -8.45 -8.22
CA GLU A 291 12.44 -8.77 -8.60
C GLU A 291 12.59 -9.21 -10.07
N ASN A 292 11.56 -9.86 -10.62
CA ASN A 292 11.57 -10.33 -12.00
C ASN A 292 10.83 -9.40 -12.97
N VAL A 293 10.24 -8.32 -12.47
CA VAL A 293 9.48 -7.38 -13.30
C VAL A 293 10.41 -6.51 -14.13
N ASP A 294 10.18 -6.49 -15.42
CA ASP A 294 10.92 -5.69 -16.40
C ASP A 294 10.09 -4.56 -17.04
N ASN A 295 8.74 -4.65 -16.95
CA ASN A 295 7.83 -3.66 -17.51
C ASN A 295 6.74 -3.26 -16.50
N MET A 296 6.64 -1.93 -16.22
CA MET A 296 5.66 -1.31 -15.34
C MET A 296 4.91 -0.15 -16.02
N ASN A 297 4.88 -0.13 -17.36
CA ASN A 297 4.24 0.97 -18.09
C ASN A 297 2.75 1.08 -17.75
N CYS A 298 2.27 2.32 -17.59
CA CYS A 298 0.87 2.63 -17.30
C CYS A 298 0.26 1.90 -16.08
N MET A 299 1.08 1.34 -15.16
CA MET A 299 0.58 0.47 -14.09
C MET A 299 -0.52 1.12 -13.24
N PHE A 300 -0.44 2.42 -12.98
CA PHE A 300 -1.41 3.20 -12.20
C PHE A 300 -2.01 4.37 -13.00
N TYR A 301 -1.94 4.32 -14.33
CA TYR A 301 -2.49 5.37 -15.16
C TYR A 301 -3.97 5.62 -14.85
N GLY A 302 -4.35 6.88 -14.57
CA GLY A 302 -5.74 7.24 -14.32
C GLY A 302 -6.31 6.79 -12.96
N CYS A 303 -5.47 6.36 -12.00
CA CYS A 303 -5.90 6.10 -10.63
C CYS A 303 -6.14 7.42 -9.88
N SER A 304 -7.18 8.15 -10.24
CA SER A 304 -7.40 9.55 -9.88
C SER A 304 -7.66 9.77 -8.38
N LYS A 305 -8.20 8.79 -7.65
CA LYS A 305 -8.42 8.87 -6.20
C LYS A 305 -7.23 8.42 -5.35
N LEU A 306 -6.15 7.90 -5.94
CA LEU A 306 -4.98 7.42 -5.23
C LEU A 306 -4.21 8.60 -4.62
N LYS A 307 -4.27 8.77 -3.29
CA LYS A 307 -3.66 9.89 -2.55
C LYS A 307 -2.21 9.62 -2.16
N SER A 308 -1.88 8.37 -1.91
CA SER A 308 -0.55 7.88 -1.55
C SER A 308 -0.41 6.41 -1.93
N ILE A 309 0.83 5.96 -2.14
CA ILE A 309 1.14 4.57 -2.44
C ILE A 309 2.49 4.22 -1.81
N ASN A 310 2.56 3.04 -1.19
CA ASN A 310 3.81 2.52 -0.64
C ASN A 310 4.46 1.55 -1.64
N LEU A 311 5.59 1.94 -2.20
CA LEU A 311 6.40 1.18 -3.16
C LEU A 311 7.77 0.79 -2.60
N SER A 312 7.97 0.87 -1.28
CA SER A 312 9.27 0.58 -0.64
C SER A 312 9.75 -0.86 -0.83
N SER A 313 8.84 -1.80 -1.12
CA SER A 313 9.16 -3.20 -1.44
C SER A 313 9.52 -3.43 -2.91
N PHE A 314 9.36 -2.42 -3.78
CA PHE A 314 9.61 -2.60 -5.22
C PHE A 314 11.10 -2.66 -5.54
N ILE A 315 11.50 -3.72 -6.22
CA ILE A 315 12.84 -3.93 -6.81
C ILE A 315 12.72 -3.61 -8.29
N THR A 316 13.36 -2.54 -8.76
CA THR A 316 13.21 -2.04 -10.15
C THR A 316 14.47 -2.21 -11.00
N SER A 317 15.47 -2.93 -10.51
CA SER A 317 16.77 -3.10 -11.19
C SER A 317 16.72 -3.79 -12.56
N LYS A 318 15.60 -4.47 -12.89
CA LYS A 318 15.37 -5.08 -14.20
C LYS A 318 14.44 -4.25 -15.09
N VAL A 319 13.76 -3.25 -14.53
CA VAL A 319 12.72 -2.50 -15.23
C VAL A 319 13.31 -1.63 -16.33
N TYR A 320 12.81 -1.78 -17.56
CA TYR A 320 13.20 -0.97 -18.71
C TYR A 320 12.15 0.06 -19.13
N ASN A 321 10.90 -0.07 -18.69
CA ASN A 321 9.80 0.80 -19.10
C ASN A 321 8.88 1.15 -17.92
N ILE A 322 8.80 2.46 -17.61
CA ILE A 322 7.90 3.06 -16.62
C ILE A 322 7.07 4.21 -17.25
N ASN A 323 6.90 4.17 -18.57
CA ASN A 323 6.11 5.16 -19.30
C ASN A 323 4.74 5.32 -18.67
N SER A 324 4.31 6.56 -18.42
CA SER A 324 2.97 6.89 -17.91
C SER A 324 2.56 6.17 -16.63
N MET A 325 3.50 5.62 -15.84
CA MET A 325 3.18 4.75 -14.70
C MET A 325 2.21 5.40 -13.70
N PHE A 326 2.33 6.70 -13.46
CA PHE A 326 1.47 7.46 -12.54
C PHE A 326 0.68 8.57 -13.24
N ALA A 327 0.63 8.57 -14.58
CA ALA A 327 -0.09 9.62 -15.31
C ALA A 327 -1.58 9.62 -14.93
N GLY A 328 -2.14 10.81 -14.67
CA GLY A 328 -3.54 10.94 -14.24
C GLY A 328 -3.84 10.54 -12.80
N CYS A 329 -2.83 10.27 -11.95
CA CYS A 329 -3.00 10.13 -10.51
C CYS A 329 -3.26 11.51 -9.88
N SER A 330 -4.40 12.10 -10.18
CA SER A 330 -4.69 13.53 -9.92
C SER A 330 -4.76 13.89 -8.44
N SER A 331 -5.01 12.92 -7.54
CA SER A 331 -5.03 13.13 -6.08
C SER A 331 -3.68 12.88 -5.41
N LEU A 332 -2.66 12.40 -6.13
CA LEU A 332 -1.35 12.07 -5.58
C LEU A 332 -0.59 13.35 -5.22
N ARG A 333 -0.29 13.55 -3.92
CA ARG A 333 0.39 14.76 -3.43
C ARG A 333 1.90 14.62 -3.36
N SER A 334 2.37 13.44 -3.01
CA SER A 334 3.78 13.08 -2.94
C SER A 334 3.95 11.58 -3.14
N ILE A 335 5.13 11.15 -3.53
CA ILE A 335 5.46 9.73 -3.68
C ILE A 335 6.94 9.53 -3.32
N ASP A 336 7.23 8.46 -2.59
CA ASP A 336 8.61 8.04 -2.29
C ASP A 336 9.07 7.02 -3.34
N LEU A 337 10.05 7.41 -4.12
CA LEU A 337 10.71 6.58 -5.15
C LEU A 337 12.20 6.41 -4.86
N SER A 338 12.64 6.63 -3.61
CA SER A 338 14.05 6.55 -3.22
C SER A 338 14.67 5.16 -3.44
N THR A 339 13.83 4.11 -3.47
CA THR A 339 14.25 2.72 -3.75
C THR A 339 14.31 2.37 -5.23
N PHE A 340 13.86 3.25 -6.12
CA PHE A 340 13.82 2.97 -7.56
C PHE A 340 15.22 3.04 -8.18
N ASP A 341 15.68 1.92 -8.71
CA ASP A 341 16.86 1.85 -9.59
C ASP A 341 16.40 2.01 -11.05
N THR A 342 16.69 3.16 -11.65
CA THR A 342 16.27 3.48 -13.03
C THR A 342 17.38 3.31 -14.05
N LYS A 343 18.53 2.75 -13.68
CA LYS A 343 19.69 2.59 -14.59
C LYS A 343 19.36 1.85 -15.88
N LYS A 344 18.43 0.88 -15.86
CA LYS A 344 17.99 0.15 -17.06
C LYS A 344 16.80 0.76 -17.77
N VAL A 345 16.18 1.78 -17.17
CA VAL A 345 14.99 2.39 -17.76
C VAL A 345 15.35 3.12 -19.03
N ARG A 346 14.60 2.85 -20.09
CA ARG A 346 14.75 3.46 -21.44
C ARG A 346 13.58 4.35 -21.81
N ASN A 347 12.45 4.21 -21.11
CA ASN A 347 11.26 5.02 -21.35
C ASN A 347 10.57 5.37 -20.02
N MET A 348 10.51 6.69 -19.71
CA MET A 348 9.78 7.26 -18.58
C MET A 348 8.94 8.47 -19.03
N GLN A 349 8.52 8.47 -20.29
CA GLN A 349 7.67 9.50 -20.90
C GLN A 349 6.35 9.59 -20.13
N PHE A 350 5.85 10.80 -19.89
CA PHE A 350 4.58 11.06 -19.20
C PHE A 350 4.46 10.46 -17.79
N LEU A 351 5.57 10.11 -17.12
CA LEU A 351 5.58 9.35 -15.87
C LEU A 351 4.61 9.89 -14.81
N PHE A 352 4.53 11.21 -14.65
CA PHE A 352 3.65 11.92 -13.72
C PHE A 352 2.70 12.90 -14.41
N ALA A 353 2.49 12.77 -15.71
CA ALA A 353 1.60 13.70 -16.43
C ALA A 353 0.21 13.73 -15.77
N ARG A 354 -0.39 14.92 -15.62
CA ARG A 354 -1.69 15.12 -14.98
C ARG A 354 -1.78 14.69 -13.50
N CYS A 355 -0.65 14.66 -12.77
CA CYS A 355 -0.66 14.57 -11.32
C CYS A 355 -0.99 15.95 -10.72
N LEU A 356 -2.27 16.35 -10.79
CA LEU A 356 -2.71 17.72 -10.52
C LEU A 356 -2.43 18.18 -9.09
N SER A 357 -2.39 17.25 -8.12
CA SER A 357 -2.15 17.53 -6.70
C SER A 357 -0.68 17.39 -6.28
N LEU A 358 0.22 17.01 -7.19
CA LEU A 358 1.63 16.76 -6.86
C LEU A 358 2.33 18.08 -6.52
N ILE A 359 2.86 18.19 -5.29
CA ILE A 359 3.49 19.40 -4.76
C ILE A 359 5.00 19.27 -4.59
N SER A 360 5.50 18.06 -4.38
CA SER A 360 6.93 17.79 -4.22
C SER A 360 7.27 16.37 -4.67
N ILE A 361 8.51 16.18 -5.12
CA ILE A 361 9.01 14.84 -5.51
C ILE A 361 10.52 14.76 -5.33
N ASP A 362 11.01 13.62 -4.84
CA ASP A 362 12.42 13.29 -4.76
C ASP A 362 12.78 12.26 -5.83
N LEU A 363 13.54 12.67 -6.83
CA LEU A 363 14.07 11.85 -7.92
C LEU A 363 15.60 11.77 -7.87
N SER A 364 16.18 11.93 -6.68
CA SER A 364 17.65 11.85 -6.50
C SER A 364 18.23 10.45 -6.76
N SER A 365 17.39 9.40 -6.75
CA SER A 365 17.75 8.03 -7.15
C SER A 365 17.71 7.81 -8.68
N PHE A 366 17.09 8.72 -9.45
CA PHE A 366 16.86 8.53 -10.88
C PHE A 366 18.13 8.74 -11.71
N ASP A 367 18.43 7.75 -12.53
CA ASP A 367 19.47 7.80 -13.56
C ASP A 367 18.82 7.87 -14.95
N THR A 368 19.12 8.91 -15.69
CA THR A 368 18.59 9.12 -17.05
C THR A 368 19.63 8.86 -18.14
N SER A 369 20.79 8.27 -17.79
CA SER A 369 21.91 8.03 -18.71
C SER A 369 21.53 7.13 -19.89
N ASN A 370 20.68 6.14 -19.66
CA ASN A 370 20.21 5.21 -20.68
C ASN A 370 19.00 5.67 -21.51
N ILE A 371 18.54 6.91 -21.28
CA ILE A 371 17.48 7.52 -22.09
C ILE A 371 18.10 8.22 -23.29
N ASN A 372 18.13 7.50 -24.39
CA ASN A 372 18.84 7.94 -25.61
C ASN A 372 18.06 8.95 -26.46
N LYS A 373 16.73 9.01 -26.33
CA LYS A 373 15.88 9.93 -27.07
C LYS A 373 15.17 10.88 -26.12
N ASN A 374 15.16 12.18 -26.44
CA ASN A 374 14.39 13.17 -25.67
C ASN A 374 12.88 12.84 -25.64
N GLU A 375 12.38 12.11 -26.63
CA GLU A 375 11.00 11.63 -26.69
C GLU A 375 10.66 10.68 -25.55
N ASN A 376 11.60 9.84 -25.11
CA ASN A 376 11.39 8.84 -24.05
C ASN A 376 11.42 9.43 -22.62
N LEU A 377 11.64 10.72 -22.47
CA LEU A 377 11.56 11.48 -21.24
C LEU A 377 10.44 12.53 -21.29
N GLY A 378 9.97 12.86 -22.51
CA GLY A 378 9.11 14.02 -22.78
C GLY A 378 7.78 13.97 -22.04
N GLY A 379 7.36 15.15 -21.55
CA GLY A 379 6.07 15.33 -20.92
C GLY A 379 5.93 14.73 -19.52
N MET A 380 7.04 14.41 -18.85
CA MET A 380 7.02 13.75 -17.52
C MET A 380 6.09 14.45 -16.54
N PHE A 381 6.03 15.78 -16.55
CA PHE A 381 5.24 16.59 -15.62
C PHE A 381 4.20 17.49 -16.31
N ILE A 382 3.72 17.10 -17.50
CA ILE A 382 2.63 17.83 -18.17
C ILE A 382 1.44 17.95 -17.21
N GLU A 383 0.87 19.17 -17.12
CA GLU A 383 -0.27 19.51 -16.25
C GLU A 383 -0.04 19.26 -14.73
N CYS A 384 1.20 19.13 -14.26
CA CYS A 384 1.52 19.13 -12.82
C CYS A 384 1.62 20.58 -12.31
N ASN A 385 0.50 21.29 -12.25
CA ASN A 385 0.48 22.75 -12.06
C ASN A 385 0.91 23.20 -10.66
N LEU A 386 0.79 22.35 -9.63
CA LEU A 386 1.21 22.65 -8.26
C LEU A 386 2.68 22.30 -7.99
N LEU A 387 3.32 21.50 -8.83
CA LEU A 387 4.71 21.10 -8.64
C LEU A 387 5.65 22.22 -9.07
N LYS A 388 6.33 22.84 -8.11
CA LYS A 388 7.34 23.88 -8.39
C LYS A 388 8.74 23.27 -8.59
N ILE A 389 9.62 23.95 -9.35
CA ILE A 389 10.99 23.47 -9.62
C ILE A 389 11.78 23.27 -8.32
N GLU A 390 11.66 24.20 -7.38
CA GLU A 390 12.32 24.15 -6.07
C GLU A 390 11.91 22.94 -5.22
N ASN A 391 10.76 22.33 -5.51
CA ASN A 391 10.24 21.17 -4.79
C ASN A 391 10.61 19.83 -5.47
N ILE A 392 11.48 19.86 -6.47
CA ILE A 392 11.99 18.66 -7.15
C ILE A 392 13.44 18.45 -6.74
N LYS A 393 13.71 17.36 -6.04
CA LYS A 393 15.08 16.92 -5.78
C LYS A 393 15.54 16.00 -6.89
N ILE A 394 16.72 16.26 -7.45
CA ILE A 394 17.38 15.42 -8.46
C ILE A 394 18.88 15.35 -8.19
N ASN A 395 19.52 14.32 -8.74
CA ASN A 395 20.97 14.24 -8.81
C ASN A 395 21.50 14.79 -10.16
N ASN A 396 22.82 14.73 -10.38
CA ASN A 396 23.44 15.20 -11.63
C ASN A 396 22.97 14.42 -12.88
N SER A 397 22.65 13.13 -12.74
CA SER A 397 22.13 12.29 -13.84
C SER A 397 20.69 12.66 -14.22
N GLY A 398 19.95 13.28 -13.31
CA GLY A 398 18.55 13.70 -13.51
C GLY A 398 18.37 15.06 -14.19
N LYS A 399 19.44 15.77 -14.58
CA LYS A 399 19.36 17.12 -15.16
C LYS A 399 18.42 17.21 -16.38
N LYS A 400 18.37 16.17 -17.21
CA LYS A 400 17.45 16.09 -18.35
C LYS A 400 15.97 16.19 -17.94
N ILE A 401 15.62 15.77 -16.71
CA ILE A 401 14.25 15.85 -16.16
C ILE A 401 13.84 17.30 -15.94
N LEU A 402 14.74 18.15 -15.42
CA LEU A 402 14.47 19.57 -15.26
C LEU A 402 14.32 20.29 -16.61
N ASP A 403 15.14 19.92 -17.60
CA ASP A 403 15.03 20.48 -18.93
C ASP A 403 13.68 20.19 -19.59
N ASP A 404 13.13 18.99 -19.37
CA ASP A 404 11.79 18.62 -19.83
C ASP A 404 10.69 19.42 -19.11
N LEU A 405 10.78 19.56 -17.78
CA LEU A 405 9.82 20.38 -17.01
C LEU A 405 9.79 21.84 -17.49
N ILE A 406 10.96 22.43 -17.72
CA ILE A 406 11.07 23.81 -18.23
C ILE A 406 10.43 23.93 -19.61
N LYS A 407 10.62 22.94 -20.48
CA LYS A 407 9.98 22.88 -21.80
C LYS A 407 8.47 22.76 -21.73
N CYS A 408 7.96 21.90 -20.83
CA CYS A 408 6.52 21.72 -20.63
C CYS A 408 5.84 23.02 -20.19
N ARG A 409 6.46 23.80 -19.28
CA ARG A 409 5.91 25.08 -18.79
C ARG A 409 5.96 26.24 -19.79
N LYS A 410 6.85 26.18 -20.76
CA LYS A 410 6.89 27.20 -21.82
C LYS A 410 5.81 26.99 -22.88
N LYS A 411 5.17 25.83 -22.91
CA LYS A 411 4.13 25.47 -23.88
C LYS A 411 2.72 25.58 -23.31
N SER A 412 2.57 25.69 -21.99
CA SER A 412 1.32 25.96 -21.26
C SER A 412 1.15 27.45 -21.00
#